data_6efa1852979fbeba7dc80da614573db6
#
_entry.id   6efa1852979fbeba7dc80da614573db6
#
_cell.length_a   1.000
_cell.length_b   1.000
_cell.length_c   1.000
_cell.angle_alpha   90.00
_cell.angle_beta   90.00
_cell.angle_gamma   90.00
#
_symmetry.space_group_name_H-M   'P 1'
#
loop_
_entity.id
_entity.type
_entity.pdbx_description
1 polymer ?
#
loop_
_entity_poly.entity_id
_entity_poly.type
_entity_poly.pdbx_seq_one_letter_code
_entity_poly.pdbx_strand_id
1 'polypeptide(L)'
;MSVVLPPDLEAWLCDYLRDQLEPSYSTILVSNREPDDCDGSYPLVVVRDDGGSQSNRVLFDRSIGVTVRYGPRAAPGDCRDLAARIYGLLTDPTICELDGSPIASIEEDGCNGPYFVAEDANIARCYLTLEFSAIGEFQ
;
A
#
# COMPACT_ATOMS: atom_id res chain seq x y z
N MET A 1 -11.61 26.59 -17.71
CA MET A 1 -11.21 26.35 -16.31
C MET A 1 -11.06 24.86 -16.08
N SER A 2 -9.95 24.43 -15.55
CA SER A 2 -9.72 23.01 -15.31
C SER A 2 -10.08 22.63 -13.87
N VAL A 3 -10.58 21.41 -13.75
CA VAL A 3 -10.83 20.78 -12.46
C VAL A 3 -9.60 19.97 -12.08
N VAL A 4 -9.20 19.98 -10.83
CA VAL A 4 -8.09 19.16 -10.33
C VAL A 4 -8.69 18.08 -9.43
N LEU A 5 -8.43 16.82 -9.76
CA LEU A 5 -8.93 15.68 -9.01
C LEU A 5 -7.82 15.02 -8.21
N PRO A 6 -8.13 14.49 -7.02
CA PRO A 6 -7.14 13.64 -6.34
C PRO A 6 -6.81 12.44 -7.22
N PRO A 7 -5.54 12.00 -7.24
CA PRO A 7 -5.15 10.87 -8.08
C PRO A 7 -5.69 9.56 -7.52
N ASP A 8 -5.85 8.56 -8.40
CA ASP A 8 -6.21 7.21 -7.97
C ASP A 8 -4.95 6.49 -7.46
N LEU A 9 -4.64 6.71 -6.19
CA LEU A 9 -3.45 6.11 -5.57
C LEU A 9 -3.58 4.61 -5.39
N GLU A 10 -4.78 4.09 -5.15
CA GLU A 10 -4.97 2.65 -5.00
C GLU A 10 -4.55 1.93 -6.27
N ALA A 11 -5.02 2.40 -7.42
CA ALA A 11 -4.66 1.77 -8.70
C ALA A 11 -3.16 1.87 -8.96
N TRP A 12 -2.59 3.05 -8.77
CA TRP A 12 -1.17 3.25 -9.05
C TRP A 12 -0.28 2.41 -8.13
N LEU A 13 -0.60 2.39 -6.84
CA LEU A 13 0.19 1.63 -5.86
C LEU A 13 0.04 0.13 -6.06
N CYS A 14 -1.15 -0.35 -6.41
CA CYS A 14 -1.33 -1.77 -6.72
C CYS A 14 -0.48 -2.18 -7.91
N ASP A 15 -0.45 -1.39 -8.97
CA ASP A 15 0.39 -1.68 -10.15
C ASP A 15 1.88 -1.66 -9.79
N TYR A 16 2.30 -0.66 -9.03
CA TYR A 16 3.68 -0.54 -8.59
C TYR A 16 4.11 -1.76 -7.76
N LEU A 17 3.29 -2.15 -6.79
CA LEU A 17 3.61 -3.30 -5.93
C LEU A 17 3.62 -4.61 -6.70
N ARG A 18 2.70 -4.80 -7.64
CA ARG A 18 2.73 -5.99 -8.51
C ARG A 18 4.05 -6.08 -9.25
N ASP A 19 4.46 -5.00 -9.88
CA ASP A 19 5.71 -4.96 -10.64
C ASP A 19 6.92 -5.27 -9.77
N GLN A 20 6.94 -4.77 -8.54
CA GLN A 20 8.06 -4.97 -7.63
C GLN A 20 8.06 -6.36 -6.97
N LEU A 21 6.90 -6.94 -6.72
CA LEU A 21 6.78 -8.13 -5.88
C LEU A 21 6.57 -9.43 -6.66
N GLU A 22 5.94 -9.39 -7.83
CA GLU A 22 5.66 -10.60 -8.61
C GLU A 22 6.92 -11.43 -8.93
N PRO A 23 8.07 -10.84 -9.23
CA PRO A 23 9.26 -11.64 -9.47
C PRO A 23 9.68 -12.53 -8.30
N SER A 24 9.39 -12.10 -7.05
CA SER A 24 9.73 -12.88 -5.85
C SER A 24 8.55 -13.65 -5.28
N TYR A 25 7.33 -13.25 -5.61
CA TYR A 25 6.09 -13.83 -5.08
C TYR A 25 5.13 -14.08 -6.24
N SER A 26 5.31 -15.21 -6.93
CA SER A 26 4.60 -15.48 -8.18
C SER A 26 3.08 -15.64 -8.01
N THR A 27 2.62 -15.97 -6.80
CA THR A 27 1.19 -16.16 -6.53
C THR A 27 0.56 -14.97 -5.80
N ILE A 28 1.27 -13.85 -5.68
CA ILE A 28 0.80 -12.70 -4.94
C ILE A 28 -0.45 -12.09 -5.58
N LEU A 29 -1.41 -11.74 -4.76
CA LEU A 29 -2.57 -10.95 -5.17
C LEU A 29 -2.46 -9.58 -4.52
N VAL A 30 -2.38 -8.52 -5.35
CA VAL A 30 -2.40 -7.14 -4.88
C VAL A 30 -3.67 -6.50 -5.39
N SER A 31 -4.49 -6.00 -4.48
CA SER A 31 -5.81 -5.48 -4.81
C SER A 31 -6.18 -4.35 -3.86
N ASN A 32 -7.30 -3.68 -4.14
CA ASN A 32 -7.86 -2.68 -3.24
C ASN A 32 -9.01 -3.23 -2.41
N ARG A 33 -9.24 -4.53 -2.46
CA ARG A 33 -10.20 -5.20 -1.58
C ARG A 33 -9.81 -6.66 -1.35
N GLU A 34 -10.29 -7.18 -0.24
CA GLU A 34 -9.99 -8.54 0.19
C GLU A 34 -11.00 -9.51 -0.43
N PRO A 35 -10.54 -10.57 -1.10
CA PRO A 35 -11.45 -11.59 -1.60
C PRO A 35 -12.04 -12.40 -0.45
N ASP A 36 -13.29 -12.90 -0.64
CA ASP A 36 -14.00 -13.64 0.38
C ASP A 36 -13.35 -14.99 0.69
N ASP A 37 -12.60 -15.54 -0.25
CA ASP A 37 -12.02 -16.88 -0.15
C ASP A 37 -10.54 -16.89 0.26
N CYS A 38 -10.04 -15.81 0.82
CA CYS A 38 -8.64 -15.73 1.26
C CYS A 38 -8.42 -16.69 2.45
N ASP A 39 -7.51 -17.62 2.28
CA ASP A 39 -7.21 -18.65 3.28
C ASP A 39 -5.76 -18.62 3.77
N GLY A 40 -4.95 -17.65 3.31
CA GLY A 40 -3.55 -17.53 3.68
C GLY A 40 -2.59 -18.38 2.85
N SER A 41 -3.10 -19.17 1.90
CA SER A 41 -2.25 -20.05 1.08
C SER A 41 -1.42 -19.29 0.04
N TYR A 42 -1.80 -18.05 -0.26
CA TYR A 42 -1.06 -17.17 -1.14
C TYR A 42 -0.91 -15.80 -0.48
N PRO A 43 0.14 -15.05 -0.82
CA PRO A 43 0.29 -13.71 -0.23
C PRO A 43 -0.79 -12.76 -0.78
N LEU A 44 -1.50 -12.11 0.13
CA LEU A 44 -2.53 -11.12 -0.20
C LEU A 44 -2.09 -9.77 0.32
N VAL A 45 -2.14 -8.76 -0.55
CA VAL A 45 -1.84 -7.37 -0.21
C VAL A 45 -3.04 -6.52 -0.60
N VAL A 46 -3.61 -5.82 0.37
CA VAL A 46 -4.75 -4.94 0.13
C VAL A 46 -4.33 -3.50 0.40
N VAL A 47 -4.45 -2.65 -0.61
CA VAL A 47 -4.08 -1.24 -0.56
C VAL A 47 -5.34 -0.40 -0.52
N ARG A 48 -5.44 0.50 0.46
CA ARG A 48 -6.60 1.38 0.60
C ARG A 48 -6.16 2.81 0.79
N ASP A 49 -6.85 3.71 0.08
CA ASP A 49 -6.70 5.14 0.26
C ASP A 49 -7.76 5.59 1.29
N ASP A 50 -7.31 5.93 2.48
CA ASP A 50 -8.20 6.37 3.55
C ASP A 50 -8.50 7.87 3.48
N GLY A 51 -8.00 8.56 2.45
CA GLY A 51 -8.24 9.97 2.26
C GLY A 51 -7.28 10.86 3.03
N GLY A 52 -7.64 12.10 3.16
CA GLY A 52 -6.84 13.09 3.85
C GLY A 52 -7.22 14.50 3.43
N SER A 53 -6.45 15.47 3.90
CA SER A 53 -6.70 16.90 3.61
C SER A 53 -6.05 17.30 2.29
N GLN A 54 -6.34 18.49 1.86
CA GLN A 54 -5.76 19.08 0.66
C GLN A 54 -4.88 20.25 1.07
N SER A 55 -3.59 20.21 0.68
CA SER A 55 -2.61 21.23 1.07
C SER A 55 -2.77 22.49 0.24
N ASN A 56 -3.06 22.32 -1.05
CA ASN A 56 -3.32 23.42 -1.97
C ASN A 56 -4.11 22.86 -3.15
N ARG A 57 -4.30 23.68 -4.19
CA ARG A 57 -5.14 23.27 -5.31
C ARG A 57 -4.69 21.98 -6.00
N VAL A 58 -3.38 21.70 -6.02
CA VAL A 58 -2.82 20.58 -6.77
C VAL A 58 -2.22 19.47 -5.89
N LEU A 59 -2.10 19.69 -4.59
CA LEU A 59 -1.50 18.72 -3.68
C LEU A 59 -2.52 18.21 -2.66
N PHE A 60 -2.58 16.89 -2.58
CA PHE A 60 -3.51 16.19 -1.70
C PHE A 60 -2.71 15.33 -0.72
N ASP A 61 -2.96 15.51 0.58
CA ASP A 61 -2.37 14.65 1.60
C ASP A 61 -3.21 13.39 1.71
N ARG A 62 -2.56 12.23 1.67
CA ARG A 62 -3.28 10.95 1.65
C ARG A 62 -2.67 9.97 2.63
N SER A 63 -3.53 9.35 3.43
CA SER A 63 -3.19 8.21 4.26
C SER A 63 -3.50 6.93 3.52
N ILE A 64 -2.51 6.07 3.39
CA ILE A 64 -2.64 4.79 2.71
C ILE A 64 -2.49 3.68 3.75
N GLY A 65 -3.48 2.79 3.82
CA GLY A 65 -3.40 1.60 4.66
C GLY A 65 -3.11 0.39 3.81
N VAL A 66 -2.18 -0.46 4.26
CA VAL A 66 -1.84 -1.69 3.56
C VAL A 66 -1.98 -2.85 4.53
N THR A 67 -2.80 -3.82 4.14
CA THR A 67 -2.96 -5.08 4.87
C THR A 67 -2.23 -6.18 4.12
N VAL A 68 -1.47 -7.00 4.86
CA VAL A 68 -0.77 -8.15 4.31
C VAL A 68 -1.24 -9.39 5.06
N ARG A 69 -1.75 -10.38 4.33
CA ARG A 69 -2.17 -11.66 4.90
C ARG A 69 -1.44 -12.79 4.19
N TYR A 70 -0.69 -13.59 4.95
CA TYR A 70 0.08 -14.67 4.34
C TYR A 70 0.54 -15.66 5.40
N GLY A 71 0.27 -16.94 5.18
CA GLY A 71 0.73 -18.02 6.03
C GLY A 71 -0.07 -18.14 7.33
N PRO A 72 0.25 -19.17 8.14
CA PRO A 72 -0.47 -19.42 9.38
C PRO A 72 -0.03 -18.50 10.51
N ARG A 73 -0.93 -18.26 11.46
CA ARG A 73 -0.63 -17.42 12.63
C ARG A 73 0.54 -17.94 13.44
N ALA A 74 0.71 -19.27 13.50
CA ALA A 74 1.77 -19.89 14.29
C ALA A 74 3.17 -19.70 13.68
N ALA A 75 3.25 -19.35 12.39
CA ALA A 75 4.51 -19.11 11.68
C ALA A 75 4.43 -17.82 10.89
N PRO A 76 4.46 -16.65 11.56
CA PRO A 76 4.17 -15.36 10.91
C PRO A 76 5.36 -14.74 10.19
N GLY A 77 6.52 -15.40 10.14
CA GLY A 77 7.74 -14.82 9.60
C GLY A 77 7.61 -14.38 8.15
N ASP A 78 6.97 -15.20 7.31
CA ASP A 78 6.82 -14.87 5.88
C ASP A 78 5.92 -13.64 5.68
N CYS A 79 4.86 -13.53 6.49
CA CYS A 79 3.97 -12.37 6.45
C CYS A 79 4.72 -11.10 6.85
N ARG A 80 5.48 -11.18 7.95
CA ARG A 80 6.26 -10.03 8.43
C ARG A 80 7.30 -9.60 7.40
N ASP A 81 8.00 -10.55 6.79
CA ASP A 81 9.05 -10.25 5.81
C ASP A 81 8.46 -9.55 4.58
N LEU A 82 7.32 -10.02 4.09
CA LEU A 82 6.63 -9.38 2.98
C LEU A 82 6.17 -7.97 3.36
N ALA A 83 5.56 -7.83 4.53
CA ALA A 83 5.10 -6.52 5.01
C ALA A 83 6.25 -5.53 5.17
N ALA A 84 7.39 -5.98 5.69
CA ALA A 84 8.58 -5.14 5.83
C ALA A 84 9.12 -4.71 4.47
N ARG A 85 9.12 -5.60 3.49
CA ARG A 85 9.55 -5.27 2.13
C ARG A 85 8.63 -4.23 1.49
N ILE A 86 7.32 -4.39 1.67
CA ILE A 86 6.34 -3.40 1.17
C ILE A 86 6.59 -2.04 1.83
N TYR A 87 6.79 -2.02 3.13
CA TYR A 87 7.09 -0.77 3.84
C TYR A 87 8.33 -0.10 3.26
N GLY A 88 9.40 -0.88 3.04
CA GLY A 88 10.63 -0.36 2.45
C GLY A 88 10.43 0.20 1.04
N LEU A 89 9.64 -0.51 0.22
CA LEU A 89 9.34 -0.04 -1.14
C LEU A 89 8.56 1.26 -1.13
N LEU A 90 7.56 1.38 -0.26
CA LEU A 90 6.66 2.53 -0.24
C LEU A 90 7.24 3.74 0.50
N THR A 91 8.30 3.56 1.27
CA THR A 91 9.01 4.66 1.92
C THR A 91 10.32 5.02 1.23
N ASP A 92 10.65 4.37 0.11
CA ASP A 92 11.83 4.69 -0.66
C ASP A 92 11.57 5.95 -1.50
N PRO A 93 12.40 7.00 -1.36
CA PRO A 93 12.22 8.24 -2.13
C PRO A 93 12.17 8.06 -3.64
N THR A 94 12.71 6.97 -4.18
CA THR A 94 12.63 6.71 -5.63
C THR A 94 11.21 6.61 -6.13
N ILE A 95 10.23 6.28 -5.26
CA ILE A 95 8.83 6.22 -5.65
C ILE A 95 8.32 7.58 -6.15
N CYS A 96 8.91 8.68 -5.66
CA CYS A 96 8.54 10.03 -6.09
C CYS A 96 9.18 10.41 -7.43
N GLU A 97 10.22 9.70 -7.85
CA GLU A 97 11.02 10.03 -9.03
C GLU A 97 10.62 9.23 -10.27
N LEU A 98 9.75 8.24 -10.11
CA LEU A 98 9.32 7.42 -11.24
C LEU A 98 8.48 8.24 -12.20
N ASP A 99 8.64 7.96 -13.51
CA ASP A 99 7.85 8.62 -14.54
C ASP A 99 6.37 8.39 -14.31
N GLY A 100 5.61 9.48 -14.26
CA GLY A 100 4.17 9.40 -14.07
C GLY A 100 3.73 9.13 -12.63
N SER A 101 4.66 9.12 -11.67
CA SER A 101 4.28 8.92 -10.28
C SER A 101 3.43 10.09 -9.77
N PRO A 102 2.29 9.80 -9.15
CA PRO A 102 1.47 10.84 -8.53
C PRO A 102 1.99 11.26 -7.16
N ILE A 103 3.02 10.58 -6.63
CA ILE A 103 3.52 10.85 -5.28
C ILE A 103 4.59 11.94 -5.35
N ALA A 104 4.30 13.08 -4.73
CA ALA A 104 5.23 14.21 -4.69
C ALA A 104 6.26 14.05 -3.57
N SER A 105 5.81 13.58 -2.40
CA SER A 105 6.69 13.38 -1.26
C SER A 105 6.11 12.35 -0.30
N ILE A 106 6.99 11.78 0.52
CA ILE A 106 6.63 10.84 1.59
C ILE A 106 6.70 11.62 2.89
N GLU A 107 5.59 11.62 3.64
CA GLU A 107 5.51 12.26 4.95
C GLU A 107 5.88 11.21 6.00
N GLU A 108 7.17 11.12 6.29
CA GLU A 108 7.72 10.03 7.11
C GLU A 108 7.13 10.00 8.53
N ASP A 109 6.80 11.15 9.09
CA ASP A 109 6.20 11.23 10.43
C ASP A 109 4.86 10.49 10.52
N GLY A 110 4.16 10.34 9.41
CA GLY A 110 2.88 9.65 9.35
C GLY A 110 2.99 8.19 8.92
N CYS A 111 4.19 7.71 8.62
CA CYS A 111 4.39 6.32 8.23
C CYS A 111 4.59 5.46 9.47
N ASN A 112 3.94 4.30 9.52
CA ASN A 112 3.97 3.44 10.69
C ASN A 112 3.83 1.97 10.31
N GLY A 113 4.53 1.10 11.05
CA GLY A 113 4.46 -0.34 10.88
C GLY A 113 5.70 -0.92 10.21
N PRO A 114 5.63 -2.17 9.73
CA PRO A 114 4.49 -3.07 9.86
C PRO A 114 4.32 -3.59 11.29
N TYR A 115 3.08 -3.90 11.66
CA TYR A 115 2.76 -4.52 12.93
C TYR A 115 1.70 -5.60 12.75
N PHE A 116 1.70 -6.58 13.65
CA PHE A 116 0.73 -7.67 13.58
C PHE A 116 -0.63 -7.21 14.08
N VAL A 117 -1.66 -7.72 13.41
CA VAL A 117 -3.05 -7.47 13.76
C VAL A 117 -3.72 -8.79 14.07
N ALA A 118 -4.43 -8.85 15.19
CA ALA A 118 -5.19 -10.04 15.54
C ALA A 118 -6.35 -10.26 14.59
N GLU A 119 -6.61 -11.53 14.24
CA GLU A 119 -7.79 -11.89 13.48
C GLU A 119 -8.24 -13.29 13.88
N ASP A 120 -9.52 -13.62 13.62
CA ASP A 120 -10.11 -14.88 14.04
C ASP A 120 -9.63 -16.06 13.19
N ALA A 121 -9.36 -15.82 11.91
CA ALA A 121 -8.86 -16.88 11.04
C ALA A 121 -7.42 -17.24 11.38
N ASN A 122 -7.01 -18.47 11.04
CA ASN A 122 -5.64 -18.92 11.26
C ASN A 122 -4.71 -18.41 10.16
N ILE A 123 -4.63 -17.10 10.03
CA ILE A 123 -3.81 -16.43 9.02
C ILE A 123 -3.00 -15.34 9.71
N ALA A 124 -1.72 -15.26 9.42
CA ALA A 124 -0.87 -14.15 9.87
C ALA A 124 -1.26 -12.89 9.13
N ARG A 125 -1.46 -11.80 9.85
CA ARG A 125 -1.89 -10.52 9.31
C ARG A 125 -1.03 -9.40 9.82
N CYS A 126 -0.49 -8.59 8.92
CA CYS A 126 0.25 -7.37 9.24
C CYS A 126 -0.47 -6.17 8.65
N TYR A 127 -0.26 -5.03 9.26
CA TYR A 127 -0.78 -3.76 8.79
C TYR A 127 0.32 -2.71 8.81
N LEU A 128 0.26 -1.79 7.85
CA LEU A 128 1.17 -0.64 7.81
C LEU A 128 0.43 0.56 7.21
N THR A 129 0.89 1.74 7.57
CA THR A 129 0.31 2.98 7.08
C THR A 129 1.39 3.88 6.50
N LEU A 130 1.04 4.55 5.43
CA LEU A 130 1.93 5.51 4.76
C LEU A 130 1.17 6.83 4.64
N GLU A 131 1.91 7.93 4.69
CA GLU A 131 1.36 9.23 4.35
C GLU A 131 2.15 9.82 3.20
N PHE A 132 1.41 10.23 2.17
CA PHE A 132 1.98 10.83 0.97
C PHE A 132 1.36 12.18 0.72
N SER A 133 2.15 13.07 0.11
CA SER A 133 1.62 14.22 -0.60
C SER A 133 1.53 13.83 -2.06
N ALA A 134 0.34 13.89 -2.63
CA ALA A 134 0.06 13.41 -3.98
C ALA A 134 -0.32 14.56 -4.90
N ILE A 135 0.10 14.48 -6.16
CA ILE A 135 -0.20 15.48 -7.17
C ILE A 135 -1.53 15.14 -7.83
N GLY A 136 -2.43 16.11 -7.87
CA GLY A 136 -3.74 15.92 -8.49
C GLY A 136 -3.66 15.83 -10.01
N GLU A 137 -4.72 15.31 -10.59
CA GLU A 137 -4.87 15.18 -12.04
C GLU A 137 -5.74 16.33 -12.57
N PHE A 138 -5.25 16.98 -13.62
CA PHE A 138 -6.01 18.03 -14.29
C PHE A 138 -6.99 17.41 -15.29
N GLN A 139 -8.19 17.92 -15.23
CA GLN A 139 -9.26 17.50 -16.13
C GLN A 139 -9.76 18.65 -16.98
#